data_cb22fbcfb2b7a6da6e14d4efc385ba70
#
_entry.id   cb22fbcfb2b7a6da6e14d4efc385ba70
#
_cell.length_a   1.000
_cell.length_b   1.000
_cell.length_c   1.000
_cell.angle_alpha   90.00
_cell.angle_beta   90.00
_cell.angle_gamma   90.00
#
_symmetry.space_group_name_H-M   'P 1'
#
loop_
_entity.id
_entity.type
_entity.pdbx_description
1 polymer ?
#
loop_
_entity_poly.entity_id
_entity_poly.type
_entity_poly.pdbx_seq_one_letter_code
_entity_poly.pdbx_strand_id
1 'polypeptide(L)' 'MVVPLEVRDLEAEVARLRAAGCHFRNDVVVGIGGKQVLVEDPSGNAVELFEEGQ' A
#
# COMPACT_ATOMS: atom_id res chain seq x y z
N MET A 1 -5.12 -11.37 8.97
CA MET A 1 -5.68 -10.07 9.32
C MET A 1 -4.95 -8.99 8.53
N VAL A 2 -5.68 -8.05 7.97
CA VAL A 2 -5.09 -6.93 7.22
C VAL A 2 -4.98 -5.72 8.14
N VAL A 3 -3.79 -5.14 8.22
CA VAL A 3 -3.56 -3.95 9.04
C VAL A 3 -3.59 -2.72 8.14
N PRO A 4 -4.51 -1.77 8.35
CA PRO A 4 -4.51 -0.54 7.57
C PRO A 4 -3.44 0.42 8.10
N LEU A 5 -2.72 1.07 7.19
CA LEU A 5 -1.68 2.02 7.53
C LEU A 5 -1.80 3.24 6.61
N GLU A 6 -2.05 4.39 7.22
CA GLU A 6 -2.15 5.63 6.47
C GLU A 6 -0.77 6.16 6.13
N VAL A 7 -0.58 6.58 4.88
CA VAL A 7 0.67 7.18 4.44
C VAL A 7 0.36 8.50 3.73
N ARG A 8 1.35 9.39 3.70
CA ARG A 8 1.17 10.70 3.08
C ARG A 8 1.30 10.66 1.57
N ASP A 9 2.19 9.82 1.07
CA ASP A 9 2.47 9.71 -0.37
C ASP A 9 2.54 8.23 -0.70
N LEU A 10 1.41 7.69 -1.11
CA LEU A 10 1.29 6.26 -1.38
C LEU A 10 2.22 5.81 -2.48
N GLU A 11 2.36 6.61 -3.54
CA GLU A 11 3.18 6.21 -4.68
C GLU A 11 4.66 6.17 -4.32
N ALA A 12 5.11 7.09 -3.47
CA ALA A 12 6.49 7.05 -2.97
C ALA A 12 6.72 5.81 -2.10
N GLU A 13 5.74 5.45 -1.26
CA GLU A 13 5.85 4.25 -0.44
C GLU A 13 5.84 2.99 -1.30
N VAL A 14 5.01 2.95 -2.34
CA VAL A 14 4.98 1.82 -3.26
C VAL A 14 6.34 1.65 -3.94
N ALA A 15 6.94 2.75 -4.41
CA ALA A 15 8.24 2.69 -5.07
C ALA A 15 9.32 2.18 -4.11
N ARG A 16 9.30 2.67 -2.87
CA ARG A 16 10.28 2.25 -1.85
C ARG A 16 10.14 0.76 -1.53
N LEU A 17 8.91 0.31 -1.32
CA LEU A 17 8.65 -1.09 -0.96
C LEU A 17 8.91 -2.02 -2.13
N ARG A 18 8.62 -1.59 -3.35
CA ARG A 18 8.92 -2.37 -4.54
C ARG A 18 10.41 -2.55 -4.73
N ALA A 19 11.19 -1.48 -4.49
CA ALA A 19 12.63 -1.56 -4.55
C ALA A 19 13.20 -2.49 -3.47
N ALA A 20 12.51 -2.61 -2.34
CA ALA A 20 12.90 -3.51 -1.26
C ALA A 20 12.48 -4.96 -1.50
N GLY A 21 11.78 -5.24 -2.61
CA GLY A 21 11.38 -6.60 -2.96
C GLY A 21 10.07 -7.06 -2.34
N CYS A 22 9.27 -6.15 -1.81
CA CYS A 22 7.98 -6.52 -1.24
C CYS A 22 7.00 -6.93 -2.35
N HIS A 23 6.15 -7.89 -2.02
CA HIS A 23 5.14 -8.38 -2.96
C HIS A 23 3.85 -7.60 -2.81
N PHE A 24 3.32 -7.10 -3.92
CA PHE A 24 2.05 -6.39 -3.94
C PHE A 24 0.96 -7.33 -4.45
N ARG A 25 -0.17 -7.37 -3.74
CA ARG A 25 -1.28 -8.23 -4.10
C ARG A 25 -2.16 -7.66 -5.19
N ASN A 26 -2.13 -6.33 -5.35
CA ASN A 26 -2.92 -5.65 -6.38
C ASN A 26 -2.19 -4.40 -6.83
N ASP A 27 -2.74 -3.76 -7.86
CA ASP A 27 -2.28 -2.44 -8.28
C ASP A 27 -2.91 -1.39 -7.38
N VAL A 28 -2.34 -0.18 -7.39
CA VAL A 28 -2.91 0.93 -6.65
C VAL A 28 -4.32 1.22 -7.15
N VAL A 29 -5.28 1.22 -6.22
CA VAL A 29 -6.67 1.54 -6.52
C VAL A 29 -6.91 2.99 -6.16
N VAL A 30 -7.38 3.78 -7.14
CA VAL A 30 -7.67 5.20 -6.95
C VAL A 30 -9.18 5.37 -6.92
N GLY A 31 -9.69 6.02 -5.88
CA GLY A 31 -11.11 6.28 -5.73
C GLY A 31 -11.37 7.65 -5.15
N ILE A 32 -12.64 7.93 -4.89
CA ILE A 32 -13.06 9.22 -4.34
C ILE A 32 -12.43 9.46 -2.97
N GLY A 33 -12.30 8.39 -2.17
CA GLY A 33 -11.73 8.50 -0.82
C GLY A 33 -10.22 8.55 -0.77
N GLY A 34 -9.53 8.40 -1.91
CA GLY A 34 -8.08 8.41 -1.96
C GLY A 34 -7.53 7.22 -2.71
N LYS A 35 -6.34 6.78 -2.30
CA LYS A 35 -5.64 5.67 -2.94
C LYS A 35 -5.36 4.57 -1.93
N GLN A 36 -5.30 3.32 -2.40
CA GLN A 36 -4.96 2.20 -1.52
C GLN A 36 -4.29 1.08 -2.31
N VAL A 37 -3.52 0.27 -1.60
CA VAL A 37 -2.85 -0.89 -2.19
C VAL A 37 -2.60 -1.93 -1.08
N LEU A 38 -2.65 -3.20 -1.45
CA LEU A 38 -2.32 -4.29 -0.52
C LEU A 38 -0.91 -4.79 -0.81
N VAL A 39 -0.09 -4.82 0.23
CA VAL A 39 1.28 -5.30 0.13
C VAL A 39 1.51 -6.37 1.20
N GLU A 40 2.36 -7.34 0.89
CA GLU A 40 2.73 -8.39 1.84
C GLU A 40 4.11 -8.11 2.40
N ASP A 41 4.25 -8.33 3.72
CA ASP A 41 5.57 -8.31 4.34
C ASP A 41 6.31 -9.63 4.04
N PRO A 42 7.61 -9.75 4.41
CA PRO A 42 8.35 -10.97 4.15
C PRO A 42 7.78 -12.22 4.79
N SER A 43 6.98 -12.06 5.83
CA SER A 43 6.32 -13.18 6.51
C SER A 43 4.98 -13.54 5.90
N GLY A 44 4.55 -12.83 4.86
CA GLY A 44 3.29 -13.11 4.18
C GLY A 44 2.09 -12.41 4.78
N ASN A 45 2.28 -11.51 5.74
CA ASN A 45 1.18 -10.74 6.32
C ASN A 45 0.79 -9.60 5.40
N ALA A 46 -0.51 -9.39 5.23
CA ALA A 46 -1.01 -8.35 4.35
C ALA A 46 -1.13 -7.03 5.11
N VAL A 47 -0.67 -5.96 4.49
CA VAL A 47 -0.81 -4.60 5.01
C VAL A 47 -1.50 -3.77 3.94
N GLU A 48 -2.55 -3.05 4.35
CA GLU A 48 -3.21 -2.10 3.46
C GLU A 48 -2.58 -0.73 3.65
N LEU A 49 -1.96 -0.20 2.60
CA LEU A 49 -1.47 1.18 2.62
C LEU A 49 -2.55 2.05 2.00
N PHE A 50 -2.86 3.18 2.64
CA PHE A 50 -3.84 4.08 2.07
C PHE A 50 -3.42 5.52 2.27
N GLU A 51 -3.81 6.35 1.31
CA GLU A 51 -3.59 7.78 1.32
C GLU A 51 -4.94 8.44 1.16
N GLU A 52 -5.30 9.32 2.10
CA GLU A 52 -6.59 10.01 2.03
C GLU A 52 -6.62 10.98 0.86
N GLY A 53 -7.75 10.98 0.15
CA GLY A 53 -8.00 11.95 -0.89
C GLY A 53 -8.27 13.33 -0.33
N GLN A 54 -8.09 14.34 -1.17
CA GLN A 54 -8.36 15.74 -0.78
C GLN A 54 -9.59 16.26 -1.48
#